data_877a8d1a4f50c2a8b15a4c393b086f68
#
_entry.id   877a8d1a4f50c2a8b15a4c393b086f68
#
_cell.length_a   1.000
_cell.length_b   1.000
_cell.length_c   1.000
_cell.angle_alpha   90.00
_cell.angle_beta   90.00
_cell.angle_gamma   90.00
#
_symmetry.space_group_name_H-M   'P 1'
#
loop_
_entity.id
_entity.type
_entity.pdbx_description
1 polymer ?
#
loop_
_entity_poly.entity_id
_entity_poly.type
_entity_poly.pdbx_seq_one_letter_code
_entity_poly.pdbx_strand_id
1 'polypeptide(L)'
;ILGPDRSPIEVDETMAEPEIPTVESLGAVGPWLYEPDRAVTQAGLLGAVTAATLGSEVDTGLGYVVSEAHVDVPFARRYAVREVMPFGVKSLRAWLKQHGITGLTIKKRGVRLDDDELRRQLRIGRKAGDGAQATVILTRVAGQQVVLVVDPA
;
A
#
# COMPACT_ATOMS: atom_id res chain seq x y z
N ILE A 1 -23.04 18.85 20.90
CA ILE A 1 -23.26 18.74 20.46
C ILE A 1 -23.38 18.55 20.54
N LEU A 2 -23.77 18.47 20.84
CA LEU A 2 -24.09 18.24 20.45
C LEU A 2 -24.27 18.12 20.49
N GLY A 3 -24.81 18.19 21.03
CA GLY A 3 -25.11 18.25 20.68
C GLY A 3 -25.23 17.96 21.00
N PRO A 4 -25.22 17.82 20.49
CA PRO A 4 -25.49 17.62 20.33
C PRO A 4 -25.38 17.26 20.56
N ASP A 5 -25.48 17.43 20.76
CA ASP A 5 -25.57 17.21 20.57
C ASP A 5 -25.15 16.89 20.63
N ARG A 6 -24.99 16.94 20.72
CA ARG A 6 -24.70 16.71 20.46
C ARG A 6 -23.96 16.42 20.56
N SER A 7 -23.95 16.34 20.92
CA SER A 7 -23.61 16.10 20.69
C SER A 7 -23.04 15.83 20.69
N PRO A 8 -22.98 15.64 20.90
CA PRO A 8 -22.54 15.38 20.55
C PRO A 8 -22.16 14.84 20.61
N ILE A 9 -22.23 14.64 20.59
CA ILE A 9 -21.98 14.11 20.39
C ILE A 9 -21.83 13.30 20.73
N GLU A 10 -22.00 13.08 20.67
CA GLU A 10 -21.87 12.25 20.69
C GLU A 10 -21.48 11.55 20.38
N VAL A 11 -21.34 11.69 20.44
CA VAL A 11 -20.77 10.96 19.97
C VAL A 11 -20.24 10.32 20.34
N ASP A 12 -20.12 10.19 20.45
CA ASP A 12 -19.71 9.52 20.52
C ASP A 12 -19.18 8.69 20.78
N GLU A 13 -19.10 8.24 21.17
CA GLU A 13 -18.61 7.43 21.05
C GLU A 13 -18.82 6.61 20.49
N THR A 14 -19.37 6.46 20.52
CA THR A 14 -19.56 5.88 19.65
C THR A 14 -19.40 6.35 18.65
N MET A 15 -19.54 7.28 18.72
CA MET A 15 -18.96 7.67 17.75
C MET A 15 -17.81 7.04 17.78
N ALA A 16 -17.85 6.07 18.11
CA ALA A 16 -16.80 5.22 17.96
C ALA A 16 -16.18 5.52 16.66
N GLU A 17 -14.92 5.54 16.53
CA GLU A 17 -14.26 5.68 15.30
C GLU A 17 -14.84 4.70 14.34
N PRO A 18 -15.22 5.12 13.13
CA PRO A 18 -15.68 4.18 12.14
C PRO A 18 -14.58 3.17 11.89
N GLU A 19 -14.99 1.95 11.76
CA GLU A 19 -14.07 0.87 11.47
C GLU A 19 -13.44 1.11 10.11
N ILE A 20 -12.11 0.98 10.02
CA ILE A 20 -11.40 1.15 8.77
C ILE A 20 -11.53 -0.13 7.97
N PRO A 21 -12.07 -0.07 6.74
CA PRO A 21 -12.20 -1.28 5.92
C PRO A 21 -10.84 -1.87 5.60
N THR A 22 -10.75 -3.18 5.58
CA THR A 22 -9.52 -3.90 5.28
C THR A 22 -9.76 -4.87 4.13
N VAL A 23 -8.76 -5.03 3.26
CA VAL A 23 -8.83 -5.96 2.13
C VAL A 23 -8.89 -7.39 2.65
N GLU A 24 -9.76 -8.22 2.07
CA GLU A 24 -9.98 -9.59 2.54
C GLU A 24 -9.11 -10.62 1.84
N SER A 25 -8.59 -10.32 0.65
CA SER A 25 -7.78 -11.26 -0.11
C SER A 25 -6.91 -10.51 -1.13
N LEU A 26 -5.92 -11.21 -1.68
CA LEU A 26 -5.06 -10.62 -2.71
C LEU A 26 -5.86 -10.23 -3.96
N GLY A 27 -6.89 -10.99 -4.30
CA GLY A 27 -7.71 -10.70 -5.46
C GLY A 27 -8.57 -9.46 -5.30
N ALA A 28 -8.73 -8.96 -4.08
CA ALA A 28 -9.52 -7.78 -3.81
C ALA A 28 -8.69 -6.49 -3.82
N VAL A 29 -7.38 -6.55 -4.12
CA VAL A 29 -6.55 -5.37 -4.24
C VAL A 29 -6.93 -4.64 -5.52
N GLY A 30 -7.41 -3.40 -5.38
CA GLY A 30 -7.81 -2.61 -6.53
C GLY A 30 -6.62 -2.04 -7.31
N PRO A 31 -6.88 -1.36 -8.43
CA PRO A 31 -5.82 -0.88 -9.32
C PRO A 31 -5.06 0.33 -8.80
N TRP A 32 -5.52 0.97 -7.73
CA TRP A 32 -4.89 2.18 -7.21
C TRP A 32 -4.49 1.97 -5.75
N LEU A 33 -3.27 2.39 -5.43
CA LEU A 33 -2.76 2.36 -4.06
C LEU A 33 -2.44 3.78 -3.63
N TYR A 34 -2.86 4.12 -2.41
CA TYR A 34 -2.64 5.43 -1.83
C TYR A 34 -1.73 5.28 -0.62
N GLU A 35 -0.64 6.04 -0.63
CA GLU A 35 0.29 6.11 0.49
C GLU A 35 0.06 7.45 1.17
N PRO A 36 -0.64 7.49 2.33
CA PRO A 36 -0.91 8.74 3.04
C PRO A 36 0.37 9.39 3.54
N ASP A 37 0.36 10.70 3.62
CA ASP A 37 1.45 11.45 4.24
C ASP A 37 1.61 11.00 5.68
N ARG A 38 2.85 11.05 6.16
CA ARG A 38 3.16 10.62 7.50
C ARG A 38 2.35 11.36 8.55
N ALA A 39 2.13 12.65 8.33
CA ALA A 39 1.34 13.47 9.25
C ALA A 39 -0.09 12.95 9.38
N VAL A 40 -0.67 12.43 8.30
CA VAL A 40 -2.02 11.89 8.30
C VAL A 40 -2.09 10.61 9.14
N THR A 41 -1.14 9.70 8.94
CA THR A 41 -1.13 8.45 9.70
C THR A 41 -0.81 8.69 11.17
N GLN A 42 0.10 9.61 11.47
CA GLN A 42 0.45 9.96 12.84
C GLN A 42 -0.70 10.64 13.58
N ALA A 43 -1.56 11.36 12.86
CA ALA A 43 -2.73 11.99 13.45
C ALA A 43 -3.92 11.03 13.58
N GLY A 44 -3.78 9.77 13.15
CA GLY A 44 -4.85 8.79 13.23
C GLY A 44 -5.98 9.05 12.23
N LEU A 45 -5.68 9.66 11.09
CA LEU A 45 -6.70 10.07 10.12
C LEU A 45 -6.81 9.12 8.92
N LEU A 46 -6.40 7.87 9.08
CA LEU A 46 -6.46 6.91 7.99
C LEU A 46 -7.89 6.66 7.51
N GLY A 47 -8.86 6.75 8.40
CA GLY A 47 -10.26 6.64 8.04
C GLY A 47 -10.70 7.70 7.03
N ALA A 48 -10.12 8.91 7.11
CA ALA A 48 -10.40 9.95 6.14
C ALA A 48 -9.87 9.58 4.75
N VAL A 49 -8.72 8.90 4.69
CA VAL A 49 -8.16 8.45 3.42
C VAL A 49 -9.03 7.36 2.81
N THR A 50 -9.46 6.36 3.60
CA THR A 50 -10.33 5.31 3.08
C THR A 50 -11.66 5.88 2.60
N ALA A 51 -12.20 6.86 3.32
CA ALA A 51 -13.45 7.50 2.89
C ALA A 51 -13.26 8.32 1.61
N ALA A 52 -12.20 9.11 1.52
CA ALA A 52 -11.95 9.96 0.35
C ALA A 52 -11.68 9.15 -0.91
N THR A 53 -11.05 7.99 -0.77
CA THR A 53 -10.66 7.14 -1.91
C THR A 53 -11.66 6.02 -2.17
N LEU A 54 -12.65 5.84 -1.30
CA LEU A 54 -13.55 4.68 -1.32
C LEU A 54 -12.77 3.37 -1.26
N GLY A 55 -11.69 3.39 -0.49
CA GLY A 55 -10.73 2.29 -0.46
C GLY A 55 -10.74 1.50 0.84
N SER A 56 -9.84 0.53 0.88
CA SER A 56 -9.64 -0.32 2.05
C SER A 56 -8.17 -0.42 2.36
N GLU A 57 -7.83 -0.54 3.64
CA GLU A 57 -6.45 -0.75 4.05
C GLU A 57 -5.97 -2.13 3.62
N VAL A 58 -4.72 -2.24 3.15
CA VAL A 58 -4.19 -3.52 2.69
C VAL A 58 -4.10 -4.55 3.81
N ASP A 59 -3.76 -4.07 5.01
CA ASP A 59 -3.73 -4.89 6.22
C ASP A 59 -3.78 -3.94 7.41
N THR A 60 -4.33 -4.39 8.51
CA THR A 60 -4.58 -3.55 9.69
C THR A 60 -3.27 -2.93 10.19
N GLY A 61 -3.28 -1.62 10.33
CA GLY A 61 -2.17 -0.88 10.92
C GLY A 61 -1.04 -0.53 9.98
N LEU A 62 -1.09 -0.93 8.71
CA LEU A 62 0.01 -0.66 7.78
C LEU A 62 -0.09 0.70 7.11
N GLY A 63 -1.30 1.22 6.93
CA GLY A 63 -1.49 2.58 6.42
C GLY A 63 -1.57 2.71 4.92
N TYR A 64 -1.35 1.65 4.14
CA TYR A 64 -1.57 1.69 2.69
C TYR A 64 -3.04 1.40 2.40
N VAL A 65 -3.62 2.19 1.49
CA VAL A 65 -5.02 2.06 1.09
C VAL A 65 -5.09 1.72 -0.39
N VAL A 66 -5.91 0.75 -0.75
CA VAL A 66 -6.13 0.39 -2.16
C VAL A 66 -7.59 0.61 -2.53
N SER A 67 -7.84 0.94 -3.79
CA SER A 67 -9.18 1.31 -4.23
C SER A 67 -9.35 1.06 -5.73
N GLU A 68 -10.61 0.89 -6.14
CA GLU A 68 -10.99 0.91 -7.54
C GLU A 68 -11.06 2.33 -8.09
N ALA A 69 -11.16 3.33 -7.23
CA ALA A 69 -11.37 4.71 -7.63
C ALA A 69 -10.05 5.45 -7.81
N HIS A 70 -9.96 6.21 -8.90
CA HIS A 70 -8.82 7.07 -9.21
C HIS A 70 -9.18 8.48 -8.74
N VAL A 71 -8.68 8.88 -7.58
CA VAL A 71 -9.05 10.13 -6.92
C VAL A 71 -7.80 10.92 -6.59
N ASP A 72 -7.85 12.23 -6.81
CA ASP A 72 -6.75 13.10 -6.38
C ASP A 72 -6.95 13.45 -4.92
N VAL A 73 -6.03 13.00 -4.10
CA VAL A 73 -6.05 13.24 -2.66
C VAL A 73 -4.77 13.98 -2.31
N PRO A 74 -4.85 15.23 -1.87
CA PRO A 74 -3.64 16.06 -1.69
C PRO A 74 -2.74 15.59 -0.55
N PHE A 75 -3.26 14.76 0.37
CA PHE A 75 -2.51 14.27 1.52
C PHE A 75 -2.05 12.81 1.35
N ALA A 76 -2.06 12.29 0.12
CA ALA A 76 -1.61 10.94 -0.16
C ALA A 76 -0.98 10.87 -1.54
N ARG A 77 0.05 10.02 -1.66
CA ARG A 77 0.66 9.73 -2.96
C ARG A 77 -0.07 8.55 -3.57
N ARG A 78 -0.38 8.64 -4.86
CA ARG A 78 -1.08 7.57 -5.57
C ARG A 78 -0.11 6.79 -6.44
N TYR A 79 -0.35 5.47 -6.51
CA TYR A 79 0.38 4.56 -7.39
C TYR A 79 -0.61 3.71 -8.17
N ALA A 80 -0.26 3.40 -9.41
CA ALA A 80 -0.99 2.39 -10.17
C ALA A 80 -0.43 1.01 -9.80
N VAL A 81 -1.30 0.08 -9.43
CA VAL A 81 -0.89 -1.29 -9.09
C VAL A 81 -0.90 -2.11 -10.37
N ARG A 82 0.29 -2.56 -10.79
CA ARG A 82 0.46 -3.33 -12.02
C ARG A 82 0.31 -4.83 -11.79
N GLU A 83 0.77 -5.29 -10.63
CA GLU A 83 0.80 -6.71 -10.34
C GLU A 83 0.74 -6.91 -8.84
N VAL A 84 0.04 -7.96 -8.41
CA VAL A 84 -0.01 -8.40 -7.01
C VAL A 84 0.38 -9.86 -7.00
N MET A 85 1.40 -10.21 -6.21
CA MET A 85 1.82 -11.60 -6.11
C MET A 85 2.23 -11.93 -4.68
N PRO A 86 2.05 -13.19 -4.26
CA PRO A 86 2.61 -13.61 -2.97
C PRO A 86 4.11 -13.42 -2.98
N PHE A 87 4.68 -13.09 -1.82
CA PHE A 87 6.13 -12.90 -1.75
C PHE A 87 6.85 -14.22 -1.95
N GLY A 88 7.87 -14.20 -2.83
CA GLY A 88 8.77 -15.31 -3.04
C GLY A 88 9.92 -14.81 -3.91
N VAL A 89 11.15 -15.10 -3.49
CA VAL A 89 12.33 -14.62 -4.21
C VAL A 89 12.36 -15.19 -5.62
N LYS A 90 12.07 -16.48 -5.73
CA LYS A 90 12.14 -17.16 -7.03
C LYS A 90 11.11 -16.62 -8.02
N SER A 91 9.87 -16.46 -7.58
CA SER A 91 8.80 -15.96 -8.43
C SER A 91 9.01 -14.49 -8.78
N LEU A 92 9.49 -13.69 -7.84
CA LEU A 92 9.76 -12.29 -8.11
C LEU A 92 10.92 -12.15 -9.11
N ARG A 93 11.98 -12.93 -8.92
CA ARG A 93 13.10 -12.89 -9.86
C ARG A 93 12.66 -13.27 -11.28
N ALA A 94 11.82 -14.30 -11.41
CA ALA A 94 11.30 -14.73 -12.70
C ALA A 94 10.46 -13.62 -13.36
N TRP A 95 9.61 -12.97 -12.57
CA TRP A 95 8.77 -11.88 -13.08
C TRP A 95 9.63 -10.71 -13.57
N LEU A 96 10.63 -10.31 -12.77
CA LEU A 96 11.51 -9.21 -13.14
C LEU A 96 12.28 -9.52 -14.44
N LYS A 97 12.79 -10.73 -14.53
CA LYS A 97 13.52 -11.15 -15.74
C LYS A 97 12.61 -11.16 -16.97
N GLN A 98 11.40 -11.68 -16.81
CA GLN A 98 10.44 -11.77 -17.91
C GLN A 98 10.10 -10.38 -18.45
N HIS A 99 10.07 -9.38 -17.58
CA HIS A 99 9.70 -8.00 -17.96
C HIS A 99 10.90 -7.11 -18.25
N GLY A 100 12.12 -7.68 -18.31
CA GLY A 100 13.31 -6.91 -18.61
C GLY A 100 13.70 -5.89 -17.55
N ILE A 101 13.32 -6.13 -16.30
CA ILE A 101 13.60 -5.21 -15.19
C ILE A 101 14.99 -5.50 -14.67
N THR A 102 15.86 -4.49 -14.68
CA THR A 102 17.24 -4.63 -14.20
C THR A 102 17.57 -3.66 -13.08
N GLY A 103 16.69 -2.74 -12.75
CA GLY A 103 16.82 -1.87 -11.60
C GLY A 103 15.55 -1.90 -10.78
N LEU A 104 15.67 -1.85 -9.46
CA LEU A 104 14.53 -2.05 -8.58
C LEU A 104 14.57 -1.07 -7.43
N THR A 105 13.49 -0.32 -7.25
CA THR A 105 13.24 0.45 -6.05
C THR A 105 12.38 -0.40 -5.14
N ILE A 106 12.82 -0.61 -3.92
CA ILE A 106 12.11 -1.45 -2.96
C ILE A 106 11.58 -0.58 -1.83
N LYS A 107 10.27 -0.61 -1.63
CA LYS A 107 9.62 -0.01 -0.48
C LYS A 107 9.10 -1.15 0.39
N LYS A 108 9.18 -0.98 1.70
CA LYS A 108 8.75 -2.01 2.64
C LYS A 108 7.85 -1.40 3.70
N ARG A 109 6.80 -2.14 4.05
CA ARG A 109 5.97 -1.76 5.18
C ARG A 109 5.34 -3.00 5.78
N GLY A 110 5.62 -3.24 7.06
CA GLY A 110 5.06 -4.39 7.77
C GLY A 110 5.75 -5.71 7.51
N VAL A 111 6.91 -5.70 6.85
CA VAL A 111 7.72 -6.89 6.63
C VAL A 111 9.15 -6.61 7.06
N ARG A 112 9.85 -7.66 7.47
CA ARG A 112 11.24 -7.56 7.92
C ARG A 112 12.12 -8.27 6.91
N LEU A 113 12.71 -7.49 6.02
CA LEU A 113 13.61 -8.01 4.99
C LEU A 113 14.78 -7.04 4.88
N ASP A 114 15.97 -7.60 4.71
CA ASP A 114 17.15 -6.81 4.44
C ASP A 114 17.20 -6.51 2.96
N ASP A 115 17.23 -5.22 2.60
CA ASP A 115 17.24 -4.77 1.20
C ASP A 115 18.42 -5.34 0.43
N ASP A 116 19.61 -5.27 1.01
CA ASP A 116 20.82 -5.70 0.31
C ASP A 116 20.81 -7.20 0.09
N GLU A 117 20.34 -7.95 1.08
CA GLU A 117 20.23 -9.39 0.95
C GLU A 117 19.22 -9.76 -0.12
N LEU A 118 18.05 -9.08 -0.13
CA LEU A 118 17.04 -9.34 -1.13
C LEU A 118 17.54 -9.01 -2.53
N ARG A 119 18.25 -7.88 -2.70
CA ARG A 119 18.82 -7.51 -3.99
C ARG A 119 19.82 -8.54 -4.48
N ARG A 120 20.62 -9.08 -3.58
CA ARG A 120 21.58 -10.16 -3.92
C ARG A 120 20.83 -11.39 -4.42
N GLN A 121 19.78 -11.79 -3.71
CA GLN A 121 19.00 -12.97 -4.08
C GLN A 121 18.25 -12.74 -5.40
N LEU A 122 17.77 -11.54 -5.64
CA LEU A 122 17.10 -11.19 -6.89
C LEU A 122 18.08 -10.93 -8.02
N ARG A 123 19.36 -10.76 -7.72
CA ARG A 123 20.41 -10.44 -8.69
C ARG A 123 20.11 -9.16 -9.43
N ILE A 124 19.76 -8.11 -8.69
CA ILE A 124 19.30 -6.86 -9.27
C ILE A 124 19.87 -5.68 -8.50
N GLY A 125 20.17 -4.60 -9.23
CA GLY A 125 20.68 -3.38 -8.63
C GLY A 125 19.59 -2.37 -8.33
N ARG A 126 20.00 -1.22 -7.82
CA ARG A 126 19.07 -0.12 -7.54
C ARG A 126 18.68 0.60 -8.82
N LYS A 127 19.58 0.69 -9.77
CA LYS A 127 19.38 1.41 -11.02
C LYS A 127 19.46 0.44 -12.20
N ALA A 128 18.63 0.70 -13.20
CA ALA A 128 18.48 -0.21 -14.32
C ALA A 128 19.63 -0.17 -15.31
N GLY A 129 20.36 0.92 -15.39
CA GLY A 129 21.31 1.07 -16.50
C GLY A 129 20.56 1.10 -17.83
N ASP A 130 20.86 0.12 -18.69
CA ASP A 130 20.19 0.04 -20.00
C ASP A 130 18.85 -0.67 -19.97
N GLY A 131 18.50 -1.32 -18.86
CA GLY A 131 17.24 -2.03 -18.75
C GLY A 131 16.12 -1.15 -18.20
N ALA A 132 15.04 -1.78 -17.81
CA ALA A 132 13.89 -1.08 -17.26
C ALA A 132 13.96 -1.00 -15.73
N GLN A 133 13.38 0.06 -15.19
CA GLN A 133 13.29 0.31 -13.76
C GLN A 133 11.89 -0.03 -13.29
N ALA A 134 11.78 -0.65 -12.11
CA ALA A 134 10.48 -0.90 -11.49
C ALA A 134 10.52 -0.53 -10.02
N THR A 135 9.34 -0.30 -9.46
CA THR A 135 9.15 -0.08 -8.03
C THR A 135 8.26 -1.20 -7.49
N VAL A 136 8.70 -1.81 -6.41
CA VAL A 136 7.89 -2.81 -5.72
C VAL A 136 7.67 -2.39 -4.28
N ILE A 137 6.52 -2.75 -3.76
CA ILE A 137 6.19 -2.55 -2.35
C ILE A 137 6.05 -3.93 -1.74
N LEU A 138 6.88 -4.20 -0.74
CA LEU A 138 6.81 -5.42 0.05
C LEU A 138 6.00 -5.12 1.28
N THR A 139 4.86 -5.78 1.41
CA THR A 139 3.94 -5.50 2.50
C THR A 139 3.11 -6.74 2.81
N ARG A 140 2.03 -6.55 3.55
CA ARG A 140 1.07 -7.63 3.81
C ARG A 140 -0.29 -7.22 3.29
N VAL A 141 -1.00 -8.19 2.76
CA VAL A 141 -2.40 -8.05 2.37
C VAL A 141 -3.15 -9.20 3.03
N ALA A 142 -4.14 -8.89 3.84
CA ALA A 142 -4.94 -9.89 4.54
C ALA A 142 -4.06 -10.89 5.31
N GLY A 143 -2.99 -10.40 5.95
CA GLY A 143 -2.09 -11.22 6.75
C GLY A 143 -1.01 -11.95 5.98
N GLN A 144 -0.98 -11.86 4.66
CA GLN A 144 -0.03 -12.58 3.82
C GLN A 144 1.01 -11.61 3.27
N GLN A 145 2.29 -12.02 3.28
CA GLN A 145 3.35 -11.22 2.68
C GLN A 145 3.21 -11.22 1.16
N VAL A 146 3.25 -10.04 0.57
CA VAL A 146 3.02 -9.87 -0.87
C VAL A 146 4.01 -8.88 -1.47
N VAL A 147 4.11 -8.94 -2.80
CA VAL A 147 4.81 -7.95 -3.61
C VAL A 147 3.77 -7.24 -4.45
N LEU A 148 3.75 -5.92 -4.35
CA LEU A 148 2.94 -5.08 -5.23
C LEU A 148 3.90 -4.39 -6.19
N VAL A 149 3.72 -4.60 -7.49
CA VAL A 149 4.49 -3.87 -8.50
C VAL A 149 3.68 -2.63 -8.85
N VAL A 150 4.28 -1.46 -8.69
CA VAL A 150 3.54 -0.20 -8.80
C VAL A 150 4.29 0.80 -9.68
N ASP A 151 3.52 1.73 -10.23
CA ASP A 151 4.06 2.92 -10.91
C ASP A 151 3.50 4.16 -10.23
N PRO A 152 4.32 5.21 -10.06
CA PRO A 152 3.78 6.49 -9.60
C PRO A 152 2.71 7.00 -10.55
N ALA A 153 1.64 7.54 -9.98
CA ALA A 153 0.51 7.97 -10.80
C ALA A 153 -0.08 9.30 -10.33
#